data_1b1eb23fa2f2a1c68b59c65a5d8b94a5
#
_entry.id   1b1eb23fa2f2a1c68b59c65a5d8b94a5
#
_cell.length_a   1.000
_cell.length_b   1.000
_cell.length_c   1.000
_cell.angle_alpha   90.00
_cell.angle_beta   90.00
_cell.angle_gamma   90.00
#
_symmetry.space_group_name_H-M   'P 1'
#
loop_
_entity.id
_entity.type
_entity.pdbx_description
1 polymer ?
#
loop_
_entity_poly.entity_id
_entity_poly.type
_entity_poly.pdbx_seq_one_letter_code
_entity_poly.pdbx_strand_id
1 'polypeptide(L)'
;IGWKLHFNTQQGIYKVIYATDTSEIAHITAKNYDLYLVEANYSKTELLNRIKDKRLKGQYVYEDRVLRTHLSKEKCDEWLYQNMGNNSFFFYMHQHEDLV
;
A
#
# COMPACT_ATOMS: atom_id res chain seq x y z
N ILE A 1 5.42 -3.65 -8.70
CA ILE A 1 6.59 -2.94 -9.23
C ILE A 1 7.04 -1.88 -8.24
N GLY A 2 8.32 -1.86 -7.95
CA GLY A 2 8.88 -0.92 -6.99
C GLY A 2 10.14 -0.25 -7.54
N TRP A 3 10.28 1.03 -7.22
CA TRP A 3 11.43 1.83 -7.61
C TRP A 3 11.99 2.55 -6.39
N LYS A 4 13.29 2.45 -6.20
CA LYS A 4 14.02 3.25 -5.20
C LYS A 4 14.79 4.31 -5.95
N LEU A 5 14.50 5.58 -5.66
CA LEU A 5 15.09 6.72 -6.32
C LEU A 5 15.87 7.56 -5.32
N HIS A 6 17.09 7.92 -5.70
CA HIS A 6 17.93 8.78 -4.87
C HIS A 6 18.25 10.05 -5.65
N PHE A 7 17.95 11.20 -5.05
CA PHE A 7 18.20 12.51 -5.65
C PHE A 7 19.27 13.25 -4.86
N ASN A 8 20.27 13.76 -5.54
CA ASN A 8 21.26 14.63 -4.91
C ASN A 8 20.71 16.05 -4.81
N THR A 9 20.74 16.60 -3.60
CA THR A 9 20.32 17.98 -3.33
C THR A 9 21.42 18.73 -2.62
N GLN A 10 21.27 20.05 -2.48
CA GLN A 10 22.22 20.87 -1.73
C GLN A 10 22.26 20.49 -0.25
N GLN A 11 21.20 19.84 0.25
CA GLN A 11 21.09 19.42 1.65
C GLN A 11 21.42 17.95 1.86
N GLY A 12 21.84 17.24 0.81
CA GLY A 12 22.17 15.84 0.87
C GLY A 12 21.37 15.01 -0.13
N ILE A 13 21.27 13.71 0.15
CA ILE A 13 20.55 12.78 -0.72
C ILE A 13 19.11 12.68 -0.27
N TYR A 14 18.17 12.90 -1.20
CA TYR A 14 16.74 12.73 -0.98
C TYR A 14 16.33 11.36 -1.51
N LYS A 15 15.76 10.53 -0.66
CA LYS A 15 15.43 9.14 -1.00
C LYS A 15 13.93 8.98 -1.13
N VAL A 16 13.50 8.41 -2.26
CA VAL A 16 12.10 8.15 -2.55
C VAL A 16 11.91 6.68 -2.87
N ILE A 17 10.87 6.08 -2.35
CA ILE A 17 10.46 4.75 -2.78
C ILE A 17 9.06 4.82 -3.39
N TYR A 18 8.90 4.18 -4.55
CA TYR A 18 7.63 4.05 -5.25
C TYR A 18 7.32 2.56 -5.37
N ALA A 19 6.24 2.12 -4.72
CA ALA A 19 5.85 0.71 -4.73
C ALA A 19 4.35 0.59 -4.97
N THR A 20 4.00 0.14 -6.17
CA THR A 20 2.61 -0.06 -6.59
C THR A 20 2.44 -1.43 -7.22
N ASP A 21 1.19 -1.83 -7.43
CA ASP A 21 0.82 -3.10 -8.06
C ASP A 21 1.47 -4.30 -7.39
N THR A 22 1.52 -4.28 -6.07
CA THR A 22 2.06 -5.39 -5.29
C THR A 22 1.05 -5.82 -4.22
N SER A 23 0.99 -7.11 -3.99
CA SER A 23 0.19 -7.70 -2.91
C SER A 23 1.02 -7.93 -1.65
N GLU A 24 2.34 -7.82 -1.78
CA GLU A 24 3.28 -8.11 -0.69
C GLU A 24 4.40 -7.07 -0.70
N ILE A 25 4.62 -6.43 0.43
CA ILE A 25 5.65 -5.40 0.58
C ILE A 25 6.65 -5.74 1.68
N ALA A 26 6.38 -6.76 2.48
CA ALA A 26 7.20 -7.09 3.64
C ALA A 26 8.65 -7.43 3.30
N HIS A 27 8.92 -7.90 2.08
CA HIS A 27 10.27 -8.25 1.63
C HIS A 27 11.09 -7.03 1.20
N ILE A 28 10.48 -5.86 1.12
CA ILE A 28 11.17 -4.63 0.72
C ILE A 28 11.61 -3.89 1.99
N THR A 29 12.86 -3.43 2.00
CA THR A 29 13.37 -2.61 3.10
C THR A 29 13.73 -1.24 2.56
N ALA A 30 13.16 -0.19 3.14
CA ALA A 30 13.42 1.19 2.76
C ALA A 30 13.37 2.07 4.00
N LYS A 31 14.32 1.86 4.90
CA LYS A 31 14.35 2.56 6.19
C LYS A 31 14.81 4.01 6.05
N ASN A 32 14.11 4.90 6.73
CA ASN A 32 14.44 6.32 6.80
C ASN A 32 14.48 7.00 5.42
N TYR A 33 13.61 6.57 4.51
CA TYR A 33 13.43 7.27 3.24
C TYR A 33 12.64 8.56 3.50
N ASP A 34 12.85 9.53 2.63
CA ASP A 34 12.20 10.84 2.77
C ASP A 34 10.75 10.83 2.29
N LEU A 35 10.49 10.08 1.23
CA LEU A 35 9.16 10.00 0.65
C LEU A 35 8.79 8.57 0.29
N TYR A 36 7.58 8.18 0.67
CA TYR A 36 7.02 6.87 0.39
C TYR A 36 5.77 7.05 -0.46
N LEU A 37 5.82 6.57 -1.69
CA LEU A 37 4.67 6.51 -2.59
C LEU A 37 4.26 5.06 -2.70
N VAL A 38 3.21 4.67 -1.99
CA VAL A 38 2.85 3.27 -1.82
C VAL A 38 1.39 3.03 -2.18
N GLU A 39 1.12 1.80 -2.61
CA GLU A 39 -0.24 1.38 -2.92
C GLU A 39 -0.99 1.06 -1.63
N ALA A 40 -2.25 1.51 -1.56
CA ALA A 40 -3.16 1.12 -0.49
C ALA A 40 -4.57 1.06 -1.07
N ASN A 41 -4.83 0.03 -1.84
CA ASN A 41 -6.04 -0.06 -2.66
C ASN A 41 -7.32 -0.23 -1.86
N TYR A 42 -7.25 -0.85 -0.69
CA TYR A 42 -8.47 -1.20 0.04
C TYR A 42 -8.19 -1.36 1.54
N SER A 43 -9.24 -1.19 2.34
CA SER A 43 -9.23 -1.62 3.73
C SER A 43 -9.60 -3.10 3.79
N LYS A 44 -8.73 -3.91 4.39
CA LYS A 44 -8.97 -5.35 4.50
C LYS A 44 -10.27 -5.64 5.26
N THR A 45 -10.53 -4.91 6.34
CA THR A 45 -11.73 -5.08 7.14
C THR A 45 -12.99 -4.82 6.33
N GLU A 46 -13.03 -3.69 5.60
CA GLU A 46 -14.17 -3.34 4.77
C GLU A 46 -14.38 -4.36 3.65
N LEU A 47 -13.28 -4.81 3.02
CA LEU A 47 -13.36 -5.77 1.94
C LEU A 47 -13.88 -7.12 2.41
N LEU A 48 -13.43 -7.59 3.57
CA LEU A 48 -13.91 -8.84 4.15
C LEU A 48 -15.40 -8.78 4.50
N ASN A 49 -15.87 -7.63 4.98
CA ASN A 49 -17.30 -7.43 5.26
C ASN A 49 -18.14 -7.52 3.99
N ARG A 50 -17.63 -6.97 2.88
CA ARG A 50 -18.33 -7.06 1.58
C ARG A 50 -18.37 -8.48 1.05
N ILE A 51 -17.27 -9.20 1.17
CA ILE A 51 -17.20 -10.60 0.75
C ILE A 51 -18.25 -11.41 1.50
N LYS A 52 -18.33 -11.22 2.81
CA LYS A 52 -19.31 -11.91 3.64
C LYS A 52 -20.74 -11.59 3.20
N ASP A 53 -21.05 -10.31 2.98
CA ASP A 53 -22.37 -9.88 2.55
C ASP A 53 -22.75 -10.47 1.18
N LYS A 54 -21.84 -10.44 0.22
CA LYS A 54 -22.08 -10.99 -1.11
C LYS A 54 -22.29 -12.49 -1.08
N ARG A 55 -21.52 -13.21 -0.28
CA ARG A 55 -21.69 -14.66 -0.14
C ARG A 55 -23.05 -15.01 0.44
N LEU A 56 -23.51 -14.25 1.45
CA LEU A 56 -24.82 -14.45 2.03
C LEU A 56 -25.97 -14.22 1.03
N LYS A 57 -25.74 -13.34 0.05
CA LYS A 57 -26.73 -13.04 -1.00
C LYS A 57 -26.57 -13.89 -2.25
N GLY A 58 -25.60 -14.81 -2.26
CA GLY A 58 -25.32 -15.64 -3.44
C GLY A 58 -24.74 -14.88 -4.62
N GLN A 59 -24.13 -13.73 -4.40
CA GLN A 59 -23.56 -12.88 -5.45
C GLN A 59 -22.11 -13.27 -5.75
N TYR A 60 -21.66 -12.95 -6.98
CA TYR A 60 -20.26 -13.14 -7.37
C TYR A 60 -19.33 -12.26 -6.54
N VAL A 61 -18.21 -12.83 -6.11
CA VAL A 61 -17.26 -12.16 -5.19
C VAL A 61 -15.95 -11.91 -5.92
N TYR A 62 -15.83 -10.77 -6.63
CA TYR A 62 -14.57 -10.38 -7.27
C TYR A 62 -13.53 -9.88 -6.24
N GLU A 63 -13.96 -9.51 -5.06
CA GLU A 63 -13.09 -9.01 -4.00
C GLU A 63 -12.07 -10.04 -3.53
N ASP A 64 -12.33 -11.34 -3.73
CA ASP A 64 -11.34 -12.38 -3.45
C ASP A 64 -10.07 -12.19 -4.30
N ARG A 65 -10.22 -11.73 -5.54
CA ARG A 65 -9.07 -11.42 -6.40
C ARG A 65 -8.29 -10.23 -5.84
N VAL A 66 -8.98 -9.19 -5.38
CA VAL A 66 -8.34 -8.01 -4.80
C VAL A 66 -7.51 -8.38 -3.58
N LEU A 67 -8.03 -9.24 -2.70
CA LEU A 67 -7.28 -9.71 -1.54
C LEU A 67 -5.95 -10.37 -1.92
N ARG A 68 -5.92 -11.05 -3.06
CA ARG A 68 -4.73 -11.81 -3.48
C ARG A 68 -3.73 -11.00 -4.29
N THR A 69 -4.19 -9.95 -4.99
CA THR A 69 -3.37 -9.25 -5.99
C THR A 69 -3.00 -7.83 -5.60
N HIS A 70 -3.65 -7.25 -4.60
CA HIS A 70 -3.40 -5.86 -4.18
C HIS A 70 -3.00 -5.78 -2.72
N LEU A 71 -2.24 -4.73 -2.40
CA LEU A 71 -1.79 -4.46 -1.04
C LEU A 71 -2.91 -3.79 -0.25
N SER A 72 -3.23 -4.34 0.93
CA SER A 72 -4.20 -3.73 1.82
C SER A 72 -3.62 -2.52 2.53
N LYS A 73 -4.50 -1.59 2.93
CA LYS A 73 -4.10 -0.42 3.68
C LYS A 73 -3.44 -0.81 5.00
N GLU A 74 -3.94 -1.84 5.67
CA GLU A 74 -3.42 -2.29 6.95
C GLU A 74 -1.98 -2.81 6.82
N LYS A 75 -1.69 -3.61 5.80
CA LYS A 75 -0.32 -4.08 5.55
C LYS A 75 0.60 -2.95 5.15
N CYS A 76 0.10 -2.01 4.36
CA CYS A 76 0.85 -0.84 3.95
C CYS A 76 1.22 0.02 5.15
N ASP A 77 0.27 0.30 6.03
CA ASP A 77 0.49 1.11 7.23
C ASP A 77 1.50 0.45 8.17
N GLU A 78 1.42 -0.85 8.36
CA GLU A 78 2.37 -1.59 9.19
C GLU A 78 3.78 -1.48 8.62
N TRP A 79 3.93 -1.66 7.32
CA TRP A 79 5.23 -1.53 6.66
C TRP A 79 5.79 -0.11 6.76
N LEU A 80 4.95 0.91 6.58
CA LEU A 80 5.34 2.30 6.74
C LEU A 80 5.82 2.57 8.16
N TYR A 81 5.09 2.07 9.14
CA TYR A 81 5.47 2.23 10.55
C TYR A 81 6.87 1.64 10.83
N GLN A 82 7.18 0.51 10.23
CA GLN A 82 8.47 -0.15 10.41
C GLN A 82 9.62 0.55 9.70
N ASN A 83 9.35 1.28 8.64
CA ASN A 83 10.39 1.85 7.77
C ASN A 83 10.56 3.36 7.91
N MET A 84 9.48 4.11 8.14
CA MET A 84 9.53 5.57 8.18
C MET A 84 10.33 6.10 9.35
N GLY A 85 11.07 7.18 9.08
CA GLY A 85 11.76 7.96 10.12
C GLY A 85 10.93 9.18 10.52
N ASN A 86 11.49 10.01 11.41
CA ASN A 86 10.78 11.16 11.97
C ASN A 86 10.45 12.25 10.94
N ASN A 87 11.23 12.33 9.87
CA ASN A 87 11.07 13.35 8.84
C ASN A 87 10.54 12.78 7.53
N SER A 88 9.99 11.57 7.56
CA SER A 88 9.46 10.91 6.37
C SER A 88 8.04 11.35 6.08
N PHE A 89 7.69 11.40 4.78
CA PHE A 89 6.33 11.63 4.31
C PHE A 89 5.87 10.45 3.49
N PHE A 90 4.55 10.23 3.43
CA PHE A 90 3.99 9.18 2.60
C PHE A 90 2.71 9.63 1.92
N PHE A 91 2.43 9.03 0.76
CA PHE A 91 1.18 9.20 0.04
C PHE A 91 0.70 7.83 -0.43
N TYR A 92 -0.61 7.60 -0.31
CA TYR A 92 -1.25 6.42 -0.87
C TYR A 92 -1.55 6.65 -2.34
N MET A 93 -1.09 5.71 -3.17
CA MET A 93 -1.33 5.71 -4.61
C MET A 93 -2.39 4.67 -4.94
N HIS A 94 -3.14 4.88 -6.01
CA HIS A 94 -4.13 3.91 -6.50
C HIS A 94 -5.19 3.52 -5.49
N GLN A 95 -5.70 4.49 -4.73
CA GLN A 95 -6.84 4.23 -3.86
C GLN A 95 -8.11 4.03 -4.69
N HIS A 96 -8.83 2.95 -4.40
CA HIS A 96 -10.10 2.64 -5.06
C HIS A 96 -11.26 2.97 -4.12
N GLU A 97 -11.78 4.19 -4.23
CA GLU A 97 -12.98 4.57 -3.49
C GLU A 97 -14.20 3.78 -3.98
N ASP A 98 -14.14 3.31 -5.22
CA ASP A 98 -15.23 2.58 -5.88
C ASP A 98 -15.35 1.12 -5.44
N LEU A 99 -14.49 0.65 -4.58
CA LEU A 99 -14.72 -0.62 -3.90
C LEU A 99 -15.88 -0.52 -2.92
N VAL A 100 -16.50 0.60 -2.92
CA VAL A 100 -17.67 0.87 -2.09
C VAL A 100 -18.94 0.34 -2.74
#